data_52bbd0e763188967fd55a284a12fc66a
#
_entry.id   52bbd0e763188967fd55a284a12fc66a
#
_cell.length_a   1.000
_cell.length_b   1.000
_cell.length_c   1.000
_cell.angle_alpha   90.00
_cell.angle_beta   90.00
_cell.angle_gamma   90.00
#
_symmetry.space_group_name_H-M   'P 1'
#
loop_
_entity.id
_entity.type
_entity.pdbx_description
1 polymer ?
#
loop_
_entity_poly.entity_id
_entity_poly.type
_entity_poly.pdbx_seq_one_letter_code
_entity_poly.pdbx_strand_id
1 'polypeptide(L)'
;MNRYQYNLTLTRWSAWPLRALFLLVGLSIAAGCASQPVSSSRTIYEAGLNTVRLEQDPDSTSNAHPATLTAAEVGTLLRGVRASERRNIVHRLLFGQADQTRAFRKEEIAVLALPLSTALSLAEPTERVYFNLSHATDQGDQETTTGWISIQGPILHLIISAVHARHGPGPDISKYDRQLPNIPEASALYDVVFEPEEFLAKASSSARFWAPDQREELQIRYQDALAALTVQPSPEREGKKPPSQP
;
A
#
# COMPACT_ATOMS: atom_id res chain seq x y z
N MET A 1 58.81 -76.81 6.03
CA MET A 1 59.09 -75.50 5.40
C MET A 1 57.90 -75.14 4.51
N ASN A 2 56.93 -74.34 4.98
CA ASN A 2 55.74 -73.97 4.22
C ASN A 2 55.71 -72.46 4.06
N ARG A 3 55.89 -71.98 2.87
CA ARG A 3 55.85 -70.53 2.57
C ARG A 3 54.42 -70.20 2.17
N TYR A 4 53.73 -69.43 2.98
CA TYR A 4 52.44 -68.82 2.59
C TYR A 4 52.75 -67.54 1.82
N GLN A 5 52.33 -67.49 0.54
CA GLN A 5 52.30 -66.29 -0.28
C GLN A 5 50.93 -65.58 -0.10
N TYR A 6 50.94 -64.38 0.44
CA TYR A 6 49.75 -63.54 0.49
C TYR A 6 49.60 -62.75 -0.84
N ASN A 7 48.63 -63.10 -1.63
CA ASN A 7 48.23 -62.28 -2.79
C ASN A 7 47.40 -61.09 -2.33
N LEU A 8 47.96 -59.90 -2.32
CA LEU A 8 47.26 -58.64 -2.14
C LEU A 8 46.57 -58.25 -3.46
N THR A 9 45.28 -58.52 -3.57
CA THR A 9 44.43 -58.00 -4.62
C THR A 9 44.04 -56.54 -4.26
N LEU A 10 44.70 -55.59 -4.93
CA LEU A 10 44.33 -54.18 -4.88
C LEU A 10 43.01 -54.00 -5.65
N THR A 11 41.91 -53.89 -4.90
CA THR A 11 40.62 -53.47 -5.46
C THR A 11 40.70 -52.02 -5.88
N ARG A 12 40.71 -51.78 -7.18
CA ARG A 12 40.56 -50.44 -7.78
C ARG A 12 39.20 -49.89 -7.44
N TRP A 13 39.14 -49.04 -6.44
CA TRP A 13 37.94 -48.26 -6.17
C TRP A 13 37.70 -47.29 -7.33
N SER A 14 36.65 -47.53 -8.08
CA SER A 14 36.26 -46.69 -9.20
C SER A 14 35.82 -45.31 -8.68
N ALA A 15 36.53 -44.26 -9.10
CA ALA A 15 36.26 -42.87 -8.70
C ALA A 15 35.01 -42.28 -9.41
N TRP A 16 34.15 -43.13 -9.94
CA TRP A 16 32.92 -42.72 -10.64
C TRP A 16 31.87 -42.04 -9.74
N PRO A 17 31.60 -42.49 -8.49
CA PRO A 17 30.56 -41.87 -7.68
C PRO A 17 30.89 -40.42 -7.28
N LEU A 18 32.17 -40.10 -7.07
CA LEU A 18 32.58 -38.72 -6.73
C LEU A 18 32.41 -37.75 -7.90
N ARG A 19 32.65 -38.18 -9.14
CA ARG A 19 32.46 -37.32 -10.31
C ARG A 19 30.98 -37.07 -10.62
N ALA A 20 30.10 -38.05 -10.36
CA ALA A 20 28.66 -37.88 -10.51
C ALA A 20 28.09 -36.91 -9.45
N LEU A 21 28.63 -36.92 -8.21
CA LEU A 21 28.22 -36.01 -7.14
C LEU A 21 28.61 -34.55 -7.49
N PHE A 22 29.80 -34.30 -8.04
CA PHE A 22 30.22 -32.96 -8.46
C PHE A 22 29.39 -32.40 -9.61
N LEU A 23 28.97 -33.25 -10.55
CA LEU A 23 28.10 -32.85 -11.66
C LEU A 23 26.68 -32.49 -11.17
N LEU A 24 26.14 -33.23 -10.22
CA LEU A 24 24.81 -32.93 -9.60
C LEU A 24 24.83 -31.64 -8.80
N VAL A 25 25.89 -31.37 -8.02
CA VAL A 25 26.05 -30.13 -7.26
C VAL A 25 26.26 -28.93 -8.17
N GLY A 26 27.04 -29.09 -9.26
CA GLY A 26 27.23 -28.04 -10.26
C GLY A 26 25.94 -27.63 -11.00
N LEU A 27 25.08 -28.61 -11.31
CA LEU A 27 23.78 -28.35 -11.97
C LEU A 27 22.78 -27.64 -11.07
N SER A 28 22.83 -27.86 -9.74
CA SER A 28 21.96 -27.19 -8.76
C SER A 28 22.27 -25.69 -8.59
N ILE A 29 23.52 -25.29 -8.82
CA ILE A 29 23.94 -23.88 -8.69
C ILE A 29 23.54 -23.06 -9.93
N ALA A 30 23.43 -23.69 -11.11
CA ALA A 30 23.02 -23.01 -12.34
C ALA A 30 21.51 -22.67 -12.39
N ALA A 31 20.67 -23.31 -11.58
CA ALA A 31 19.22 -23.05 -11.52
C ALA A 31 18.84 -21.86 -10.63
N GLY A 32 19.80 -21.23 -9.94
CA GLY A 32 19.56 -20.19 -8.93
C GLY A 32 19.43 -18.76 -9.45
N CYS A 33 19.60 -18.48 -10.74
CA CYS A 33 19.37 -17.15 -11.33
C CYS A 33 18.00 -17.08 -12.01
N ALA A 34 16.91 -17.35 -11.27
CA ALA A 34 15.63 -16.82 -11.66
C ALA A 34 15.68 -15.31 -11.38
N SER A 35 15.95 -14.50 -12.42
CA SER A 35 15.73 -13.05 -12.37
C SER A 35 14.31 -12.84 -11.87
N GLN A 36 14.17 -12.19 -10.71
CA GLN A 36 12.86 -11.75 -10.25
C GLN A 36 12.25 -10.92 -11.38
N PRO A 37 11.00 -11.15 -11.76
CA PRO A 37 10.36 -10.33 -12.77
C PRO A 37 10.46 -8.89 -12.29
N VAL A 38 11.07 -8.03 -13.09
CA VAL A 38 11.07 -6.59 -12.86
C VAL A 38 9.60 -6.22 -12.77
N SER A 39 9.15 -5.83 -11.58
CA SER A 39 7.78 -5.41 -11.33
C SER A 39 7.51 -4.25 -12.29
N SER A 40 6.78 -4.52 -13.37
CA SER A 40 6.45 -3.52 -14.38
C SER A 40 5.44 -2.56 -13.76
N SER A 41 5.90 -1.42 -13.25
CA SER A 41 5.00 -0.36 -12.85
C SER A 41 4.65 0.51 -14.06
N ARG A 42 3.36 0.86 -14.21
CA ARG A 42 2.86 1.70 -15.29
C ARG A 42 2.33 3.01 -14.71
N THR A 43 3.01 4.11 -14.98
CA THR A 43 2.59 5.44 -14.52
C THR A 43 1.36 5.90 -15.30
N ILE A 44 0.33 6.30 -14.56
CA ILE A 44 -0.94 6.83 -15.08
C ILE A 44 -0.96 8.36 -14.97
N TYR A 45 -0.38 8.90 -13.89
CA TYR A 45 -0.33 10.32 -13.63
C TYR A 45 0.97 10.67 -12.93
N GLU A 46 1.58 11.77 -13.36
CA GLU A 46 2.76 12.34 -12.72
C GLU A 46 2.73 13.86 -12.86
N ALA A 47 2.81 14.56 -11.73
CA ALA A 47 2.91 16.03 -11.69
C ALA A 47 3.76 16.45 -10.50
N GLY A 48 4.99 16.86 -10.76
CA GLY A 48 5.98 17.14 -9.73
C GLY A 48 6.31 15.87 -8.94
N LEU A 49 6.00 15.84 -7.65
CA LEU A 49 6.19 14.68 -6.77
C LEU A 49 4.92 13.85 -6.61
N ASN A 50 3.81 14.29 -7.21
CA ASN A 50 2.55 13.55 -7.15
C ASN A 50 2.53 12.49 -8.24
N THR A 51 2.25 11.26 -7.88
CA THR A 51 2.28 10.12 -8.80
C THR A 51 1.11 9.17 -8.53
N VAL A 52 0.49 8.68 -9.61
CA VAL A 52 -0.41 7.52 -9.58
C VAL A 52 0.09 6.52 -10.61
N ARG A 53 0.29 5.26 -10.18
CA ARG A 53 0.79 4.20 -11.05
C ARG A 53 0.14 2.86 -10.73
N LEU A 54 0.15 1.97 -11.69
CA LEU A 54 -0.25 0.59 -11.53
C LEU A 54 0.96 -0.25 -11.16
N GLU A 55 0.81 -1.11 -10.17
CA GLU A 55 1.85 -2.02 -9.70
C GLU A 55 1.26 -3.42 -9.56
N GLN A 56 2.11 -4.43 -9.69
CA GLN A 56 1.74 -5.79 -9.35
C GLN A 56 1.27 -5.85 -7.90
N ASP A 57 0.08 -6.42 -7.67
CA ASP A 57 -0.42 -6.65 -6.33
C ASP A 57 0.23 -7.91 -5.73
N PRO A 58 1.03 -7.78 -4.64
CA PRO A 58 1.68 -8.93 -4.03
C PRO A 58 0.70 -9.84 -3.29
N ASP A 59 -0.46 -9.32 -2.90
CA ASP A 59 -1.40 -10.00 -2.02
C ASP A 59 -2.60 -10.58 -2.79
N SER A 60 -2.79 -10.20 -4.06
CA SER A 60 -3.90 -10.65 -4.88
C SER A 60 -3.53 -10.83 -6.34
N THR A 61 -4.09 -11.86 -6.95
CA THR A 61 -4.02 -12.10 -8.40
C THR A 61 -5.40 -12.04 -9.07
N SER A 62 -6.43 -11.70 -8.30
CA SER A 62 -7.83 -11.76 -8.73
C SER A 62 -8.64 -10.55 -8.27
N ASN A 63 -8.03 -9.37 -8.33
CA ASN A 63 -8.73 -8.12 -8.08
C ASN A 63 -9.87 -7.94 -9.09
N ALA A 64 -10.94 -7.28 -8.68
CA ALA A 64 -12.08 -6.96 -9.53
C ALA A 64 -11.77 -5.74 -10.42
N HIS A 65 -10.66 -5.82 -11.12
CA HIS A 65 -10.22 -4.84 -12.10
C HIS A 65 -10.45 -5.35 -13.53
N PRO A 66 -10.72 -4.46 -14.51
CA PRO A 66 -10.91 -3.01 -14.37
C PRO A 66 -12.20 -2.65 -13.63
N ALA A 67 -12.14 -1.58 -12.82
CA ALA A 67 -13.29 -1.10 -12.07
C ALA A 67 -13.66 0.34 -12.48
N THR A 68 -14.95 0.55 -12.75
CA THR A 68 -15.44 1.85 -13.18
C THR A 68 -15.98 2.63 -11.98
N LEU A 69 -15.21 3.60 -11.51
CA LEU A 69 -15.60 4.60 -10.53
C LEU A 69 -15.35 5.98 -11.11
N THR A 70 -16.31 6.87 -11.01
CA THR A 70 -16.11 8.26 -11.42
C THR A 70 -15.17 9.00 -10.47
N ALA A 71 -14.56 10.08 -10.92
CA ALA A 71 -13.74 10.93 -10.05
C ALA A 71 -14.54 11.48 -8.84
N ALA A 72 -15.82 11.76 -9.02
CA ALA A 72 -16.70 12.21 -7.94
C ALA A 72 -16.92 11.11 -6.88
N GLU A 73 -17.11 9.86 -7.28
CA GLU A 73 -17.24 8.72 -6.39
C GLU A 73 -15.94 8.45 -5.63
N VAL A 74 -14.80 8.40 -6.34
CA VAL A 74 -13.49 8.29 -5.70
C VAL A 74 -13.28 9.42 -4.68
N GLY A 75 -13.56 10.66 -5.07
CA GLY A 75 -13.46 11.81 -4.17
C GLY A 75 -14.41 11.70 -2.95
N THR A 76 -15.58 11.07 -3.10
CA THR A 76 -16.52 10.83 -2.00
C THR A 76 -15.95 9.80 -1.02
N LEU A 77 -15.39 8.71 -1.51
CA LEU A 77 -14.74 7.70 -0.68
C LEU A 77 -13.53 8.28 0.07
N LEU A 78 -12.64 9.01 -0.61
CA LEU A 78 -11.49 9.64 0.03
C LEU A 78 -11.90 10.66 1.13
N ARG A 79 -13.00 11.37 0.95
CA ARG A 79 -13.53 12.28 1.99
C ARG A 79 -13.97 11.57 3.27
N GLY A 80 -14.36 10.32 3.19
CA GLY A 80 -14.75 9.50 4.35
C GLY A 80 -13.56 8.98 5.15
N VAL A 81 -12.33 9.03 4.62
CA VAL A 81 -11.16 8.49 5.30
C VAL A 81 -10.66 9.45 6.39
N ARG A 82 -10.53 8.92 7.61
CA ARG A 82 -9.97 9.63 8.77
C ARG A 82 -8.68 8.98 9.21
N ALA A 83 -7.78 9.77 9.76
CA ALA A 83 -6.57 9.31 10.41
C ALA A 83 -6.50 9.90 11.81
N SER A 84 -6.02 9.11 12.75
CA SER A 84 -5.74 9.55 14.12
C SER A 84 -4.35 9.09 14.52
N GLU A 85 -3.65 9.89 15.29
CA GLU A 85 -2.35 9.51 15.83
C GLU A 85 -2.51 8.29 16.74
N ARG A 86 -1.66 7.26 16.50
CA ARG A 86 -1.67 6.05 17.32
C ARG A 86 -1.09 6.37 18.69
N ARG A 87 -1.94 6.37 19.70
CA ARG A 87 -1.53 6.52 21.09
C ARG A 87 -1.37 5.16 21.75
N ASN A 88 -0.29 4.96 22.49
CA ASN A 88 -0.12 3.76 23.31
C ASN A 88 -1.19 3.70 24.41
N ILE A 89 -1.42 2.51 24.99
CA ILE A 89 -2.50 2.26 25.97
C ILE A 89 -2.45 3.22 27.15
N VAL A 90 -1.25 3.55 27.64
CA VAL A 90 -1.08 4.46 28.78
C VAL A 90 -1.51 5.88 28.41
N HIS A 91 -1.16 6.36 27.22
CA HIS A 91 -1.57 7.67 26.71
C HIS A 91 -3.08 7.76 26.49
N ARG A 92 -3.69 6.67 25.98
CA ARG A 92 -5.17 6.59 25.80
C ARG A 92 -5.92 6.64 27.13
N LEU A 93 -5.39 5.99 28.18
CA LEU A 93 -5.99 6.02 29.52
C LEU A 93 -5.90 7.41 30.18
N LEU A 94 -4.83 8.16 29.93
CA LEU A 94 -4.60 9.46 30.56
C LEU A 94 -5.22 10.63 29.78
N PHE A 95 -5.21 10.57 28.44
CA PHE A 95 -5.56 11.70 27.56
C PHE A 95 -6.71 11.39 26.58
N GLY A 96 -7.32 10.21 26.68
CA GLY A 96 -8.38 9.79 25.75
C GLY A 96 -7.87 9.37 24.36
N GLN A 97 -8.81 9.17 23.45
CA GLN A 97 -8.50 8.91 22.04
C GLN A 97 -7.92 10.19 21.39
N ALA A 98 -7.05 10.00 20.39
CA ALA A 98 -6.57 11.11 19.59
C ALA A 98 -7.71 11.68 18.73
N ASP A 99 -7.67 12.97 18.46
CA ASP A 99 -8.61 13.60 17.54
C ASP A 99 -8.43 12.99 16.14
N GLN A 100 -9.57 12.65 15.51
CA GLN A 100 -9.58 12.15 14.14
C GLN A 100 -9.53 13.34 13.19
N THR A 101 -8.56 13.30 12.29
CA THR A 101 -8.42 14.29 11.23
C THR A 101 -8.70 13.64 9.86
N ARG A 102 -8.97 14.45 8.85
CA ARG A 102 -9.08 13.94 7.48
C ARG A 102 -7.73 13.39 7.01
N ALA A 103 -7.73 12.17 6.51
CA ALA A 103 -6.52 11.57 5.91
C ALA A 103 -6.14 12.23 4.59
N PHE A 104 -7.13 12.84 3.90
CA PHE A 104 -6.92 13.58 2.65
C PHE A 104 -7.54 14.98 2.76
N ARG A 105 -6.76 16.00 2.43
CA ARG A 105 -7.23 17.38 2.34
C ARG A 105 -8.09 17.55 1.07
N LYS A 106 -8.88 18.60 1.02
CA LYS A 106 -9.74 18.89 -0.13
C LYS A 106 -8.94 19.06 -1.42
N GLU A 107 -7.80 19.71 -1.32
CA GLU A 107 -6.87 19.97 -2.43
C GLU A 107 -6.24 18.65 -2.92
N GLU A 108 -5.88 17.78 -2.02
CA GLU A 108 -5.32 16.45 -2.32
C GLU A 108 -6.34 15.56 -3.03
N ILE A 109 -7.59 15.57 -2.57
CA ILE A 109 -8.68 14.87 -3.23
C ILE A 109 -8.90 15.40 -4.65
N ALA A 110 -8.83 16.73 -4.85
CA ALA A 110 -8.98 17.32 -6.17
C ALA A 110 -7.88 16.87 -7.14
N VAL A 111 -6.67 16.65 -6.66
CA VAL A 111 -5.53 16.14 -7.46
C VAL A 111 -5.66 14.65 -7.73
N LEU A 112 -6.08 13.84 -6.74
CA LEU A 112 -6.08 12.38 -6.82
C LEU A 112 -7.29 11.78 -7.50
N ALA A 113 -8.48 12.37 -7.36
CA ALA A 113 -9.74 11.72 -7.70
C ALA A 113 -9.81 11.25 -9.14
N LEU A 114 -9.43 12.09 -10.11
CA LEU A 114 -9.43 11.73 -11.52
C LEU A 114 -8.33 10.72 -11.88
N PRO A 115 -7.06 10.91 -11.49
CA PRO A 115 -6.02 9.91 -11.74
C PRO A 115 -6.32 8.54 -11.15
N LEU A 116 -6.86 8.45 -9.94
CA LEU A 116 -7.25 7.18 -9.33
C LEU A 116 -8.41 6.51 -10.07
N SER A 117 -9.44 7.28 -10.45
CA SER A 117 -10.55 6.80 -11.28
C SER A 117 -10.03 6.20 -12.59
N THR A 118 -9.11 6.90 -13.26
CA THR A 118 -8.49 6.43 -14.50
C THR A 118 -7.65 5.16 -14.26
N ALA A 119 -6.84 5.15 -13.22
CA ALA A 119 -5.99 4.00 -12.90
C ALA A 119 -6.83 2.76 -12.59
N LEU A 120 -7.89 2.87 -11.80
CA LEU A 120 -8.80 1.76 -11.50
C LEU A 120 -9.48 1.19 -12.75
N SER A 121 -9.79 2.04 -13.74
CA SER A 121 -10.40 1.61 -15.01
C SER A 121 -9.40 0.96 -15.96
N LEU A 122 -8.11 1.14 -15.76
CA LEU A 122 -7.04 0.59 -16.60
C LEU A 122 -6.28 -0.57 -15.93
N ALA A 123 -6.49 -0.78 -14.63
CA ALA A 123 -5.82 -1.83 -13.89
C ALA A 123 -6.24 -3.22 -14.35
N GLU A 124 -5.28 -4.15 -14.34
CA GLU A 124 -5.51 -5.58 -14.57
C GLU A 124 -5.85 -6.30 -13.26
N PRO A 125 -6.45 -7.51 -13.30
CA PRO A 125 -6.79 -8.27 -12.08
C PRO A 125 -5.61 -8.58 -11.16
N THR A 126 -4.39 -8.52 -11.67
CA THR A 126 -3.15 -8.75 -10.91
C THR A 126 -2.49 -7.46 -10.44
N GLU A 127 -3.09 -6.31 -10.72
CA GLU A 127 -2.53 -5.00 -10.39
C GLU A 127 -3.31 -4.32 -9.26
N ARG A 128 -2.62 -3.45 -8.55
CA ARG A 128 -3.17 -2.46 -7.61
C ARG A 128 -2.74 -1.06 -8.02
N VAL A 129 -3.46 -0.07 -7.56
CA VAL A 129 -3.16 1.34 -7.82
C VAL A 129 -2.35 1.91 -6.68
N TYR A 130 -1.12 2.33 -6.94
CA TYR A 130 -0.29 3.09 -6.02
C TYR A 130 -0.54 4.58 -6.20
N PHE A 131 -0.55 5.34 -5.10
CA PHE A 131 -0.56 6.80 -5.13
C PHE A 131 0.48 7.39 -4.17
N ASN A 132 1.05 8.50 -4.58
CA ASN A 132 1.93 9.33 -3.78
C ASN A 132 1.55 10.79 -3.98
N LEU A 133 1.27 11.48 -2.90
CA LEU A 133 1.12 12.93 -2.84
C LEU A 133 2.27 13.48 -2.03
N SER A 134 2.97 14.45 -2.55
CA SER A 134 4.03 15.13 -1.83
C SER A 134 4.06 16.60 -2.18
N HIS A 135 4.16 17.44 -1.16
CA HIS A 135 4.28 18.88 -1.34
C HIS A 135 5.30 19.45 -0.35
N ALA A 136 5.93 20.55 -0.76
CA ALA A 136 6.83 21.28 0.12
C ALA A 136 6.03 22.05 1.17
N THR A 137 6.52 22.04 2.41
CA THR A 137 5.99 22.89 3.49
C THR A 137 6.69 24.25 3.49
N ASP A 138 6.11 25.23 4.17
CA ASP A 138 6.71 26.57 4.33
C ASP A 138 8.06 26.53 5.06
N GLN A 139 8.35 25.44 5.78
CA GLN A 139 9.60 25.23 6.50
C GLN A 139 10.69 24.56 5.66
N GLY A 140 10.39 24.26 4.39
CA GLY A 140 11.33 23.60 3.48
C GLY A 140 11.34 22.07 3.58
N ASP A 141 10.57 21.47 4.50
CA ASP A 141 10.35 20.04 4.56
C ASP A 141 9.38 19.59 3.47
N GLN A 142 9.33 18.30 3.20
CA GLN A 142 8.29 17.66 2.41
C GLN A 142 7.27 17.01 3.32
N GLU A 143 6.01 17.05 2.89
CA GLU A 143 4.92 16.34 3.52
C GLU A 143 4.32 15.35 2.52
N THR A 144 4.23 14.07 2.90
CA THR A 144 3.86 13.00 1.99
C THR A 144 2.69 12.18 2.53
N THR A 145 1.72 11.90 1.64
CA THR A 145 0.64 10.93 1.86
C THR A 145 0.71 9.88 0.76
N THR A 146 0.85 8.61 1.13
CA THR A 146 1.06 7.52 0.16
C THR A 146 0.34 6.25 0.55
N GLY A 147 -0.03 5.44 -0.45
CA GLY A 147 -0.75 4.20 -0.22
C GLY A 147 -1.12 3.46 -1.51
N TRP A 148 -1.99 2.46 -1.34
CA TRP A 148 -2.47 1.61 -2.43
C TRP A 148 -3.97 1.44 -2.37
N ILE A 149 -4.57 1.27 -3.54
CA ILE A 149 -6.00 0.94 -3.68
C ILE A 149 -6.12 -0.27 -4.58
N SER A 150 -6.94 -1.24 -4.16
CA SER A 150 -7.42 -2.34 -4.99
C SER A 150 -8.90 -2.61 -4.71
N ILE A 151 -9.56 -3.34 -5.61
CA ILE A 151 -10.97 -3.71 -5.45
C ILE A 151 -11.07 -5.23 -5.53
N GLN A 152 -11.67 -5.86 -4.52
CA GLN A 152 -11.92 -7.29 -4.47
C GLN A 152 -13.42 -7.53 -4.26
N GLY A 153 -14.10 -7.91 -5.32
CA GLY A 153 -15.55 -8.04 -5.31
C GLY A 153 -16.24 -6.72 -4.91
N PRO A 154 -17.07 -6.69 -3.84
CA PRO A 154 -17.75 -5.48 -3.39
C PRO A 154 -16.91 -4.60 -2.44
N ILE A 155 -15.67 -4.99 -2.16
CA ILE A 155 -14.81 -4.36 -1.18
C ILE A 155 -13.71 -3.55 -1.87
N LEU A 156 -13.59 -2.28 -1.50
CA LEU A 156 -12.42 -1.46 -1.81
C LEU A 156 -11.43 -1.60 -0.67
N HIS A 157 -10.22 -2.00 -1.00
CA HIS A 157 -9.08 -2.10 -0.12
C HIS A 157 -8.24 -0.83 -0.26
N LEU A 158 -8.11 -0.07 0.81
CA LEU A 158 -7.27 1.12 0.87
C LEU A 158 -6.21 0.91 1.94
N ILE A 159 -4.97 0.79 1.53
CA ILE A 159 -3.80 0.68 2.41
C ILE A 159 -3.12 2.04 2.42
N ILE A 160 -2.91 2.62 3.58
CA ILE A 160 -2.21 3.92 3.71
C ILE A 160 -0.94 3.69 4.52
N SER A 161 0.20 3.93 3.91
CA SER A 161 1.51 3.78 4.56
C SER A 161 2.02 5.07 5.20
N ALA A 162 1.58 6.22 4.72
CA ALA A 162 1.92 7.51 5.31
C ALA A 162 0.76 8.50 5.15
N VAL A 163 0.48 9.27 6.20
CA VAL A 163 -0.50 10.36 6.20
C VAL A 163 0.21 11.63 6.64
N HIS A 164 0.36 12.60 5.73
CA HIS A 164 1.00 13.89 5.99
C HIS A 164 2.34 13.76 6.72
N ALA A 165 3.09 12.69 6.39
CA ALA A 165 4.39 12.41 7.01
C ALA A 165 5.41 13.45 6.58
N ARG A 166 5.98 14.15 7.57
CA ARG A 166 7.01 15.18 7.32
C ARG A 166 8.38 14.53 7.31
N HIS A 167 9.16 14.88 6.31
CA HIS A 167 10.54 14.47 6.18
C HIS A 167 11.34 15.58 5.51
N GLY A 168 12.65 15.63 5.80
CA GLY A 168 13.54 16.55 5.08
C GLY A 168 13.45 16.32 3.57
N PRO A 169 13.72 17.33 2.75
CA PRO A 169 13.86 17.12 1.32
C PRO A 169 14.90 16.03 1.12
N GLY A 170 14.53 15.00 0.37
CA GLY A 170 15.45 13.90 0.09
C GLY A 170 16.76 14.45 -0.46
N PRO A 171 17.90 13.79 -0.25
CA PRO A 171 19.15 14.20 -0.87
C PRO A 171 18.84 14.38 -2.37
N ASP A 172 19.37 15.47 -2.94
CA ASP A 172 19.29 15.74 -4.38
C ASP A 172 20.06 14.64 -5.12
N ILE A 173 19.49 13.43 -5.06
CA ILE A 173 20.01 12.26 -5.73
C ILE A 173 19.81 12.54 -7.18
N SER A 174 20.92 12.85 -7.82
CA SER A 174 21.10 13.18 -9.22
C SER A 174 20.06 12.54 -10.14
N LYS A 175 19.76 13.18 -11.24
CA LYS A 175 18.79 12.90 -12.32
C LYS A 175 18.55 11.44 -12.72
N TYR A 176 19.26 10.48 -12.14
CA TYR A 176 19.24 9.07 -12.51
C TYR A 176 18.45 8.16 -11.57
N ASP A 177 18.06 8.61 -10.37
CA ASP A 177 17.37 7.76 -9.40
C ASP A 177 16.00 8.30 -8.96
N ARG A 178 15.26 8.88 -9.91
CA ARG A 178 13.88 9.33 -9.68
C ARG A 178 12.85 8.21 -9.62
N GLN A 179 13.28 6.95 -9.60
CA GLN A 179 12.37 5.80 -9.68
C GLN A 179 11.79 5.38 -8.32
N LEU A 180 12.36 5.85 -7.23
CA LEU A 180 11.84 5.56 -5.90
C LEU A 180 11.44 6.88 -5.24
N PRO A 181 10.14 7.13 -5.00
CA PRO A 181 9.75 8.20 -4.12
C PRO A 181 10.46 7.98 -2.78
N ASN A 182 10.96 9.05 -2.18
CA ASN A 182 11.54 9.01 -0.84
C ASN A 182 10.41 8.75 0.15
N ILE A 183 10.02 7.47 0.24
CA ILE A 183 8.97 7.02 1.17
C ILE A 183 9.66 7.02 2.53
N PRO A 184 9.22 7.86 3.49
CA PRO A 184 9.74 7.77 4.84
C PRO A 184 9.55 6.32 5.31
N GLU A 185 10.60 5.71 5.82
CA GLU A 185 10.49 4.40 6.47
C GLU A 185 9.37 4.49 7.48
N ALA A 186 8.35 3.71 7.23
CA ALA A 186 7.06 3.69 7.88
C ALA A 186 7.10 4.05 9.35
N SER A 187 6.75 5.23 9.67
CA SER A 187 6.15 5.46 10.96
C SER A 187 4.64 5.32 10.80
N ALA A 188 4.15 4.09 10.78
CA ALA A 188 2.73 3.81 10.93
C ALA A 188 2.29 4.22 12.36
N LEU A 189 2.32 5.51 12.62
CA LEU A 189 1.89 6.12 13.86
C LEU A 189 0.42 6.53 13.79
N TYR A 190 -0.29 6.11 12.72
CA TYR A 190 -1.67 6.47 12.49
C TYR A 190 -2.55 5.23 12.43
N ASP A 191 -3.71 5.32 13.06
CA ASP A 191 -4.83 4.44 12.83
C ASP A 191 -5.75 5.09 11.80
N VAL A 192 -6.16 4.36 10.77
CA VAL A 192 -7.08 4.85 9.77
C VAL A 192 -8.46 4.23 9.96
N VAL A 193 -9.50 5.05 9.78
CA VAL A 193 -10.91 4.64 9.85
C VAL A 193 -11.68 5.27 8.70
N PHE A 194 -12.85 4.70 8.39
CA PHE A 194 -13.76 5.26 7.40
C PHE A 194 -15.04 5.74 8.10
N GLU A 195 -15.49 6.91 7.79
CA GLU A 195 -16.76 7.47 8.25
C GLU A 195 -17.77 7.54 7.11
N PRO A 196 -18.96 6.97 7.30
CA PRO A 196 -19.44 6.22 8.48
C PRO A 196 -18.83 4.81 8.61
N GLU A 197 -18.53 4.39 9.84
CA GLU A 197 -17.89 3.09 10.13
C GLU A 197 -18.75 1.88 9.72
N GLU A 198 -20.07 2.07 9.57
CA GLU A 198 -21.00 1.02 9.16
C GLU A 198 -20.68 0.42 7.77
N PHE A 199 -19.95 1.16 6.93
CA PHE A 199 -19.52 0.69 5.61
C PHE A 199 -18.17 -0.04 5.64
N LEU A 200 -17.51 -0.12 6.77
CA LEU A 200 -16.35 -0.99 6.92
C LEU A 200 -16.81 -2.45 6.85
N ALA A 201 -16.12 -3.24 6.04
CA ALA A 201 -16.26 -4.68 6.11
C ALA A 201 -15.77 -5.12 7.50
N LYS A 202 -16.51 -6.02 8.14
CA LYS A 202 -16.05 -6.60 9.40
C LYS A 202 -14.74 -7.30 9.12
N ALA A 203 -13.66 -6.82 9.72
CA ALA A 203 -12.37 -7.47 9.65
C ALA A 203 -12.58 -8.93 10.03
N SER A 204 -12.22 -9.85 9.14
CA SER A 204 -12.15 -11.26 9.51
C SER A 204 -11.15 -11.34 10.65
N SER A 205 -11.61 -11.74 11.84
CA SER A 205 -10.89 -11.69 13.11
C SER A 205 -9.76 -12.71 13.18
N SER A 206 -8.85 -12.68 12.21
CA SER A 206 -7.55 -13.36 12.30
C SER A 206 -6.50 -12.51 13.03
N ALA A 207 -6.88 -11.30 13.47
CA ALA A 207 -6.03 -10.50 14.34
C ALA A 207 -5.71 -11.32 15.60
N ARG A 208 -4.44 -11.70 15.71
CA ARG A 208 -3.94 -12.42 16.90
C ARG A 208 -4.23 -11.53 18.09
N PHE A 209 -4.98 -12.06 19.10
CA PHE A 209 -5.49 -11.32 20.25
C PHE A 209 -4.43 -10.51 21.06
N TRP A 210 -3.15 -10.70 20.74
CA TRP A 210 -2.00 -10.03 21.37
C TRP A 210 -1.28 -9.04 20.44
N ALA A 211 -1.68 -8.97 19.15
CA ALA A 211 -1.15 -7.94 18.25
C ALA A 211 -2.03 -6.69 18.38
N PRO A 212 -1.45 -5.49 18.55
CA PRO A 212 -2.23 -4.27 18.46
C PRO A 212 -2.93 -4.24 17.10
N ASP A 213 -4.20 -3.80 17.09
CA ASP A 213 -4.99 -3.61 15.88
C ASP A 213 -4.29 -2.56 15.00
N GLN A 214 -3.39 -3.02 14.14
CA GLN A 214 -2.71 -2.16 13.19
C GLN A 214 -3.64 -2.00 11.98
N ARG A 215 -4.43 -0.95 11.97
CA ARG A 215 -5.32 -0.64 10.86
C ARG A 215 -4.59 0.27 9.87
N GLU A 216 -3.71 -0.32 9.12
CA GLU A 216 -3.12 0.32 7.94
C GLU A 216 -4.00 0.12 6.71
N GLU A 217 -4.90 -0.88 6.76
CA GLU A 217 -5.80 -1.26 5.68
C GLU A 217 -7.26 -0.99 6.06
N LEU A 218 -7.98 -0.30 5.19
CA LEU A 218 -9.42 -0.13 5.23
C LEU A 218 -10.07 -1.02 4.18
N GLN A 219 -11.02 -1.82 4.61
CA GLN A 219 -11.88 -2.63 3.75
C GLN A 219 -13.28 -2.00 3.72
N ILE A 220 -13.60 -1.30 2.65
CA ILE A 220 -14.81 -0.48 2.53
C ILE A 220 -15.78 -1.15 1.58
N ARG A 221 -17.02 -1.37 1.99
CA ARG A 221 -18.13 -1.73 1.11
C ARG A 221 -18.52 -0.50 0.29
N TYR A 222 -17.72 -0.24 -0.75
CA TYR A 222 -17.70 1.02 -1.46
C TYR A 222 -19.02 1.34 -2.17
N GLN A 223 -19.71 0.34 -2.70
CA GLN A 223 -21.00 0.54 -3.36
C GLN A 223 -22.07 1.00 -2.37
N ASP A 224 -22.15 0.38 -1.19
CA ASP A 224 -23.07 0.76 -0.13
C ASP A 224 -22.75 2.18 0.37
N ALA A 225 -21.47 2.48 0.59
CA ALA A 225 -21.01 3.79 1.00
C ALA A 225 -21.37 4.88 -0.01
N LEU A 226 -21.16 4.64 -1.30
CA LEU A 226 -21.50 5.58 -2.35
C LEU A 226 -23.00 5.79 -2.45
N ALA A 227 -23.81 4.73 -2.37
CA ALA A 227 -25.26 4.84 -2.39
C ALA A 227 -25.80 5.72 -1.25
N ALA A 228 -25.25 5.58 -0.05
CA ALA A 228 -25.66 6.35 1.10
C ALA A 228 -25.15 7.80 1.08
N LEU A 229 -23.87 8.01 0.71
CA LEU A 229 -23.22 9.33 0.78
C LEU A 229 -23.63 10.26 -0.38
N THR A 230 -24.05 9.71 -1.54
CA THR A 230 -24.57 10.52 -2.65
C THR A 230 -26.00 11.00 -2.42
N VAL A 231 -26.76 10.33 -1.57
CA VAL A 231 -28.16 10.71 -1.25
C VAL A 231 -28.24 11.81 -0.20
N GLN A 232 -27.19 12.06 0.59
CA GLN A 232 -27.17 13.18 1.54
C GLN A 232 -26.88 14.50 0.81
N PRO A 233 -27.89 15.39 0.63
CA PRO A 233 -27.60 16.73 0.16
C PRO A 233 -26.68 17.40 1.19
N SER A 234 -25.61 18.02 0.70
CA SER A 234 -24.75 18.89 1.53
C SER A 234 -25.64 19.80 2.39
N PRO A 235 -25.41 19.93 3.70
CA PRO A 235 -26.17 20.90 4.49
C PRO A 235 -25.92 22.26 3.86
N GLU A 236 -26.92 22.72 3.12
CA GLU A 236 -26.98 24.05 2.53
C GLU A 236 -26.82 25.04 3.68
N ARG A 237 -25.82 25.89 3.60
CA ARG A 237 -25.57 26.94 4.57
C ARG A 237 -26.87 27.68 4.74
N GLU A 238 -27.54 27.47 5.88
CA GLU A 238 -28.71 28.21 6.30
C GLU A 238 -28.35 29.69 6.27
N GLY A 239 -28.97 30.38 5.34
CA GLY A 239 -28.65 31.74 4.97
C GLY A 239 -28.63 32.65 6.17
N LYS A 240 -27.48 33.25 6.43
CA LYS A 240 -27.33 34.37 7.38
C LYS A 240 -28.28 35.46 6.96
N LYS A 241 -29.44 35.53 7.69
CA LYS A 241 -30.46 36.58 7.54
C LYS A 241 -29.75 37.94 7.61
N PRO A 242 -29.91 38.82 6.60
CA PRO A 242 -29.31 40.15 6.67
C PRO A 242 -29.85 40.92 7.87
N PRO A 243 -29.01 41.72 8.57
CA PRO A 243 -29.50 42.54 9.69
C PRO A 243 -30.50 43.56 9.19
N SER A 244 -31.68 43.56 9.81
CA SER A 244 -32.67 44.60 9.65
C SER A 244 -32.08 45.96 10.08
N GLN A 245 -31.91 46.86 9.14
CA GLN A 245 -31.57 48.25 9.42
C GLN A 245 -32.77 48.96 10.08
N PRO A 246 -32.50 49.90 11.03
CA PRO A 246 -33.50 50.68 11.69
C PRO A 246 -34.18 51.72 10.78
#